data_05cf05c849346cebe58d69e3bec33649
#
_entry.id   05cf05c849346cebe58d69e3bec33649
#
_cell.length_a   1.000
_cell.length_b   1.000
_cell.length_c   1.000
_cell.angle_alpha   90.00
_cell.angle_beta   90.00
_cell.angle_gamma   90.00
#
_symmetry.space_group_name_H-M   'P 1'
#
loop_
_entity.id
_entity.type
_entity.pdbx_description
1 polymer ?
#
loop_
_entity_poly.entity_id
_entity_poly.type
_entity_poly.pdbx_seq_one_letter_code
_entity_poly.pdbx_strand_id
1 'polypeptide(L)'
;MITKLRLASANLQYGRANDTATLAEVASGQPYSPQVAHQLYSQVAQQLRELNADVVLLQEVDLRQNRSGRVDLAGLLAEQVGYPHWRFAATYAGGVDRLRHRPHRSQVRTFGDDPLRVLEPLAPLRGFGNAILSRLPVQTWRVERLGRGVPTIVRREGGKLPYALFTASTRLMLAATLVDGVGQVPLNVASVHLATHPTTARRQLAHAWWKLAGLPGAHILGGDMNMDDVALARIGVGRQLGQGVTFPSAAPSRRIDHFLTDALPPLGAAGQPATAVQGQPIAVAPGAPAVAVAGASAQGVSAAPSQGTPASGTPAGGPSAQVVDSGTFKLAISDHLVTWVDLEF
;
A
#
# COMPACT_ATOMS: atom_id res chain seq x y z
N MET A 1 2.28 -19.88 14.29
CA MET A 1 0.89 -19.39 14.14
C MET A 1 0.80 -18.00 14.76
N ILE A 2 0.26 -17.03 14.05
CA ILE A 2 0.09 -15.64 14.50
C ILE A 2 -1.22 -15.55 15.26
N THR A 3 -1.16 -15.16 16.53
CA THR A 3 -2.33 -14.88 17.38
C THR A 3 -2.50 -13.39 17.66
N LYS A 4 -1.40 -12.63 17.57
CA LYS A 4 -1.35 -11.17 17.71
C LYS A 4 -0.45 -10.58 16.63
N LEU A 5 -0.82 -9.42 16.14
CA LEU A 5 -0.05 -8.71 15.11
C LEU A 5 -0.19 -7.21 15.31
N ARG A 6 0.92 -6.49 15.48
CA ARG A 6 0.97 -5.05 15.32
C ARG A 6 1.39 -4.71 13.90
N LEU A 7 0.48 -4.08 13.17
CA LEU A 7 0.69 -3.65 11.79
C LEU A 7 0.72 -2.12 11.73
N ALA A 8 1.71 -1.55 11.04
CA ALA A 8 1.81 -0.11 10.83
C ALA A 8 1.85 0.23 9.34
N SER A 9 1.38 1.43 8.99
CA SER A 9 1.52 2.01 7.66
C SER A 9 2.01 3.45 7.74
N ALA A 10 2.98 3.80 6.89
CA ALA A 10 3.58 5.13 6.83
C ALA A 10 3.89 5.55 5.39
N ASN A 11 3.24 6.60 4.91
CA ASN A 11 3.73 7.32 3.74
C ASN A 11 4.91 8.19 4.19
N LEU A 12 6.11 7.98 3.64
CA LEU A 12 7.34 8.63 4.09
C LEU A 12 7.63 9.96 3.39
N GLN A 13 6.81 10.36 2.43
CA GLN A 13 7.05 11.56 1.60
C GLN A 13 8.53 11.66 1.15
N TYR A 14 9.07 10.54 0.62
CA TYR A 14 10.47 10.39 0.18
C TYR A 14 11.52 10.79 1.23
N GLY A 15 11.20 10.77 2.51
CA GLY A 15 12.10 11.13 3.60
C GLY A 15 12.19 12.63 3.86
N ARG A 16 11.22 13.43 3.42
CA ARG A 16 11.19 14.87 3.67
C ARG A 16 10.94 15.17 5.15
N ALA A 17 11.82 15.95 5.77
CA ALA A 17 11.69 16.36 7.17
C ALA A 17 10.44 17.22 7.40
N ASN A 18 9.78 16.99 8.54
CA ASN A 18 8.61 17.77 8.97
C ASN A 18 8.99 19.14 9.53
N ASP A 19 10.12 19.20 10.24
CA ASP A 19 10.58 20.38 10.91
C ASP A 19 11.73 21.02 10.13
N THR A 20 11.43 22.13 9.49
CA THR A 20 12.41 22.90 8.72
C THR A 20 13.32 23.76 9.62
N ALA A 21 12.98 23.95 10.90
CA ALA A 21 13.80 24.75 11.82
C ALA A 21 15.02 23.99 12.32
N THR A 22 14.97 22.65 12.32
CA THR A 22 16.01 21.80 12.93
C THR A 22 17.21 21.58 12.03
N LEU A 23 17.04 21.64 10.68
CA LEU A 23 18.09 21.36 9.70
C LEU A 23 18.17 22.47 8.66
N ALA A 24 19.30 23.17 8.57
CA ALA A 24 19.52 24.24 7.61
C ALA A 24 19.35 23.80 6.14
N GLU A 25 19.77 22.58 5.80
CA GLU A 25 19.61 22.00 4.45
C GLU A 25 18.13 21.77 4.10
N VAL A 26 17.30 21.41 5.07
CA VAL A 26 15.85 21.26 4.88
C VAL A 26 15.20 22.60 4.55
N ALA A 27 15.57 23.64 5.27
CA ALA A 27 15.08 25.00 5.06
C ALA A 27 15.48 25.56 3.67
N SER A 28 16.65 25.17 3.15
CA SER A 28 17.14 25.61 1.83
C SER A 28 16.44 24.93 0.65
N GLY A 29 15.70 23.84 0.88
CA GLY A 29 15.11 23.01 -0.16
C GLY A 29 16.12 22.25 -1.03
N GLN A 30 17.38 22.23 -0.61
CA GLN A 30 18.45 21.49 -1.30
C GLN A 30 18.37 19.98 -0.99
N PRO A 31 18.96 19.12 -1.84
CA PRO A 31 19.14 17.70 -1.51
C PRO A 31 19.93 17.55 -0.20
N TYR A 32 19.55 16.58 0.61
CA TYR A 32 20.27 16.31 1.87
C TYR A 32 21.67 15.81 1.59
N SER A 33 22.63 16.24 2.41
CA SER A 33 23.90 15.56 2.51
C SER A 33 23.70 14.14 3.07
N PRO A 34 24.59 13.19 2.80
CA PRO A 34 24.50 11.85 3.38
C PRO A 34 24.46 11.87 4.92
N GLN A 35 25.17 12.79 5.56
CA GLN A 35 25.20 12.94 7.02
C GLN A 35 23.85 13.37 7.58
N VAL A 36 23.25 14.43 7.00
CA VAL A 36 21.92 14.92 7.40
C VAL A 36 20.85 13.86 7.18
N ALA A 37 20.89 13.18 6.03
CA ALA A 37 19.97 12.09 5.74
C ALA A 37 20.09 10.95 6.76
N HIS A 38 21.32 10.55 7.09
CA HIS A 38 21.57 9.49 8.07
C HIS A 38 21.05 9.87 9.47
N GLN A 39 21.32 11.08 9.94
CA GLN A 39 20.85 11.57 11.24
C GLN A 39 19.30 11.59 11.29
N LEU A 40 18.65 12.16 10.27
CA LEU A 40 17.20 12.26 10.19
C LEU A 40 16.54 10.88 10.18
N TYR A 41 17.06 9.95 9.35
CA TYR A 41 16.48 8.62 9.24
C TYR A 41 16.80 7.72 10.42
N SER A 42 17.88 7.98 11.16
CA SER A 42 18.13 7.33 12.45
C SER A 42 17.08 7.73 13.51
N GLN A 43 16.64 8.97 13.49
CA GLN A 43 15.53 9.42 14.35
C GLN A 43 14.22 8.72 13.96
N VAL A 44 13.93 8.60 12.65
CA VAL A 44 12.77 7.85 12.17
C VAL A 44 12.84 6.37 12.57
N ALA A 45 14.02 5.76 12.44
CA ALA A 45 14.24 4.38 12.85
C ALA A 45 13.99 4.18 14.36
N GLN A 46 14.43 5.14 15.20
CA GLN A 46 14.14 5.11 16.63
C GLN A 46 12.62 5.15 16.88
N GLN A 47 11.90 6.07 16.24
CA GLN A 47 10.45 6.21 16.38
C GLN A 47 9.71 4.91 15.95
N LEU A 48 10.13 4.28 14.84
CA LEU A 48 9.59 2.99 14.40
C LEU A 48 9.95 1.85 15.36
N ARG A 49 11.13 1.89 16.00
CA ARG A 49 11.51 0.91 17.02
C ARG A 49 10.62 1.02 18.26
N GLU A 50 10.31 2.25 18.71
CA GLU A 50 9.42 2.52 19.83
C GLU A 50 7.98 2.06 19.54
N LEU A 51 7.51 2.21 18.30
CA LEU A 51 6.22 1.67 17.87
C LEU A 51 6.17 0.15 17.99
N ASN A 52 7.30 -0.52 17.80
CA ASN A 52 7.45 -1.97 17.93
C ASN A 52 6.48 -2.80 17.07
N ALA A 53 6.23 -2.37 15.82
CA ALA A 53 5.36 -3.09 14.90
C ALA A 53 6.02 -4.39 14.40
N ASP A 54 5.22 -5.43 14.18
CA ASP A 54 5.68 -6.69 13.57
C ASP A 54 5.90 -6.53 12.07
N VAL A 55 5.03 -5.76 11.42
CA VAL A 55 5.11 -5.45 9.99
C VAL A 55 4.84 -3.96 9.77
N VAL A 56 5.67 -3.32 8.93
CA VAL A 56 5.51 -1.91 8.54
C VAL A 56 5.36 -1.81 7.02
N LEU A 57 4.26 -1.19 6.59
CA LEU A 57 3.94 -0.92 5.19
C LEU A 57 4.35 0.51 4.86
N LEU A 58 5.33 0.68 3.98
CA LEU A 58 5.90 1.98 3.63
C LEU A 58 5.48 2.40 2.22
N GLN A 59 5.15 3.68 2.08
CA GLN A 59 4.86 4.31 0.79
C GLN A 59 5.79 5.50 0.57
N GLU A 60 5.90 5.95 -0.67
CA GLU A 60 6.79 7.04 -1.08
C GLU A 60 8.26 6.86 -0.64
N VAL A 61 8.74 5.63 -0.76
CA VAL A 61 10.12 5.29 -0.38
C VAL A 61 11.08 5.62 -1.51
N ASP A 62 12.11 6.40 -1.22
CA ASP A 62 13.22 6.64 -2.14
C ASP A 62 14.29 5.56 -2.02
N LEU A 63 14.76 5.08 -3.17
CA LEU A 63 15.97 4.28 -3.30
C LEU A 63 17.05 5.14 -3.94
N ARG A 64 18.04 5.55 -3.15
CA ARG A 64 19.26 6.27 -3.58
C ARG A 64 18.99 7.53 -4.43
N GLN A 65 17.89 8.26 -4.15
CA GLN A 65 17.59 9.52 -4.81
C GLN A 65 18.46 10.67 -4.27
N ASN A 66 18.78 11.65 -5.11
CA ASN A 66 19.58 12.80 -4.68
C ASN A 66 18.88 13.58 -3.56
N ARG A 67 17.57 13.81 -3.72
CA ARG A 67 16.78 14.61 -2.77
C ARG A 67 16.75 14.04 -1.34
N SER A 68 16.94 12.74 -1.19
CA SER A 68 16.91 12.02 0.08
C SER A 68 18.32 11.55 0.52
N GLY A 69 19.39 12.23 0.08
CA GLY A 69 20.77 11.95 0.51
C GLY A 69 21.40 10.71 -0.09
N ARG A 70 20.85 10.17 -1.17
CA ARG A 70 21.32 8.97 -1.89
C ARG A 70 21.31 7.69 -1.05
N VAL A 71 20.46 7.63 -0.03
CA VAL A 71 20.32 6.49 0.88
C VAL A 71 19.34 5.48 0.31
N ASP A 72 19.54 4.20 0.59
CA ASP A 72 18.55 3.15 0.50
C ASP A 72 17.66 3.25 1.75
N LEU A 73 16.57 4.02 1.65
CA LEU A 73 15.77 4.35 2.83
C LEU A 73 15.13 3.11 3.46
N ALA A 74 14.62 2.17 2.65
CA ALA A 74 14.02 0.94 3.19
C ALA A 74 15.06 0.06 3.88
N GLY A 75 16.22 -0.17 3.24
CA GLY A 75 17.30 -0.95 3.81
C GLY A 75 17.87 -0.35 5.09
N LEU A 76 18.07 0.97 5.12
CA LEU A 76 18.54 1.68 6.32
C LEU A 76 17.56 1.54 7.49
N LEU A 77 16.26 1.74 7.25
CA LEU A 77 15.24 1.58 8.30
C LEU A 77 15.16 0.12 8.77
N ALA A 78 15.20 -0.84 7.84
CA ALA A 78 15.20 -2.27 8.19
C ALA A 78 16.38 -2.64 9.08
N GLU A 79 17.58 -2.22 8.72
CA GLU A 79 18.80 -2.46 9.48
C GLU A 79 18.76 -1.81 10.87
N GLN A 80 18.46 -0.52 10.93
CA GLN A 80 18.50 0.23 12.19
C GLN A 80 17.39 -0.17 13.17
N VAL A 81 16.19 -0.55 12.69
CA VAL A 81 15.11 -1.00 13.56
C VAL A 81 15.25 -2.47 13.92
N GLY A 82 15.94 -3.27 13.09
CA GLY A 82 16.12 -4.70 13.28
C GLY A 82 15.03 -5.55 12.62
N TYR A 83 14.60 -5.18 11.42
CA TYR A 83 13.69 -5.99 10.59
C TYR A 83 14.52 -6.94 9.71
N PRO A 84 14.52 -8.25 9.97
CA PRO A 84 15.31 -9.21 9.20
C PRO A 84 14.77 -9.43 7.79
N HIS A 85 13.48 -9.19 7.58
CA HIS A 85 12.82 -9.40 6.28
C HIS A 85 12.29 -8.07 5.76
N TRP A 86 12.70 -7.72 4.54
CA TRP A 86 12.21 -6.49 3.92
C TRP A 86 12.26 -6.56 2.41
N ARG A 87 11.41 -5.77 1.75
CA ARG A 87 11.37 -5.66 0.30
C ARG A 87 10.98 -4.26 -0.10
N PHE A 88 11.70 -3.69 -1.07
CA PHE A 88 11.34 -2.48 -1.78
C PHE A 88 10.87 -2.84 -3.19
N ALA A 89 9.80 -2.20 -3.67
CA ALA A 89 9.28 -2.36 -5.03
C ALA A 89 9.15 -1.00 -5.71
N ALA A 90 9.84 -0.83 -6.84
CA ALA A 90 9.87 0.43 -7.58
C ALA A 90 8.62 0.63 -8.45
N THR A 91 7.95 1.76 -8.28
CA THR A 91 6.94 2.26 -9.22
C THR A 91 7.60 2.80 -10.49
N TYR A 92 8.74 3.45 -10.33
CA TYR A 92 9.63 3.84 -11.43
C TYR A 92 11.09 3.76 -11.00
N ALA A 93 11.96 3.57 -12.00
CA ALA A 93 13.41 3.55 -11.86
C ALA A 93 14.02 4.85 -12.40
N GLY A 94 15.27 5.12 -12.01
CA GLY A 94 16.01 6.31 -12.38
C GLY A 94 15.85 7.44 -11.36
N GLY A 95 16.51 8.58 -11.64
CA GLY A 95 16.43 9.77 -10.80
C GLY A 95 15.08 10.48 -10.96
N VAL A 96 14.52 10.99 -9.86
CA VAL A 96 13.26 11.76 -9.88
C VAL A 96 13.44 13.13 -10.54
N ASP A 97 14.67 13.61 -10.59
CA ASP A 97 15.12 14.86 -11.22
C ASP A 97 15.41 14.73 -12.73
N ARG A 98 15.33 13.51 -13.26
CA ARG A 98 15.64 13.18 -14.66
C ARG A 98 14.50 12.40 -15.32
N LEU A 99 14.76 11.84 -16.50
CA LEU A 99 13.80 10.99 -17.20
C LEU A 99 13.50 9.72 -16.39
N ARG A 100 12.27 9.63 -15.90
CA ARG A 100 11.75 8.46 -15.19
C ARG A 100 11.39 7.39 -16.20
N HIS A 101 11.78 6.16 -15.94
CA HIS A 101 11.43 5.04 -16.80
C HIS A 101 10.78 3.90 -16.00
N ARG A 102 10.07 3.05 -16.68
CA ARG A 102 9.51 1.83 -16.09
C ARG A 102 10.65 0.92 -15.66
N PRO A 103 10.63 0.34 -14.46
CA PRO A 103 11.59 -0.68 -14.09
C PRO A 103 11.50 -1.87 -15.05
N HIS A 104 12.61 -2.26 -15.66
CA HIS A 104 12.70 -3.48 -16.43
C HIS A 104 12.60 -4.71 -15.49
N ARG A 105 12.27 -5.89 -16.04
CA ARG A 105 12.20 -7.13 -15.25
C ARG A 105 13.51 -7.49 -14.54
N SER A 106 14.63 -7.11 -15.11
CA SER A 106 15.99 -7.33 -14.58
C SER A 106 16.52 -6.18 -13.73
N GLN A 107 15.83 -5.02 -13.71
CA GLN A 107 16.27 -3.82 -13.01
C GLN A 107 15.25 -3.45 -11.92
N VAL A 108 15.66 -3.29 -10.69
CA VAL A 108 14.91 -2.69 -9.56
C VAL A 108 13.41 -2.99 -9.54
N ARG A 109 13.01 -4.18 -9.94
CA ARG A 109 11.60 -4.59 -9.80
C ARG A 109 11.28 -4.80 -8.33
N THR A 110 12.20 -5.47 -7.64
CA THR A 110 12.21 -5.61 -6.19
C THR A 110 13.66 -5.64 -5.71
N PHE A 111 13.89 -5.10 -4.53
CA PHE A 111 15.17 -5.04 -3.88
C PHE A 111 14.94 -5.26 -2.37
N GLY A 112 15.75 -6.08 -1.71
CA GLY A 112 15.48 -6.43 -0.33
C GLY A 112 16.60 -7.22 0.35
N ASP A 113 16.21 -8.07 1.26
CA ASP A 113 17.04 -8.96 2.08
C ASP A 113 17.61 -10.18 1.33
N ASP A 114 17.47 -10.25 0.00
CA ASP A 114 17.98 -11.38 -0.78
C ASP A 114 19.50 -11.53 -0.65
N PRO A 115 20.00 -12.78 -0.46
CA PRO A 115 21.45 -13.05 -0.41
C PRO A 115 22.16 -12.76 -1.74
N LEU A 116 21.43 -12.63 -2.85
CA LEU A 116 21.96 -12.30 -4.18
C LEU A 116 22.23 -10.80 -4.40
N ARG A 117 22.17 -9.99 -3.37
CA ARG A 117 22.59 -8.56 -3.38
C ARG A 117 24.00 -8.32 -3.91
N VAL A 118 24.82 -9.36 -3.97
CA VAL A 118 26.21 -9.33 -4.43
C VAL A 118 26.37 -8.91 -5.90
N LEU A 119 25.30 -8.98 -6.70
CA LEU A 119 25.32 -8.60 -8.12
C LEU A 119 24.72 -7.19 -8.35
N GLU A 120 25.10 -6.21 -7.54
CA GLU A 120 24.73 -4.82 -7.86
C GLU A 120 25.33 -4.42 -9.21
N PRO A 121 24.53 -3.86 -10.12
CA PRO A 121 25.07 -3.33 -11.37
C PRO A 121 26.09 -2.21 -11.07
N LEU A 122 27.09 -2.04 -11.95
CA LEU A 122 28.15 -1.04 -11.84
C LEU A 122 27.67 0.40 -11.60
N ALA A 123 26.39 0.72 -11.90
CA ALA A 123 25.74 1.97 -11.56
C ALA A 123 24.72 1.76 -10.42
N PRO A 124 24.73 2.60 -9.37
CA PRO A 124 23.78 2.47 -8.27
C PRO A 124 22.34 2.60 -8.77
N LEU A 125 21.53 1.61 -8.47
CA LEU A 125 20.11 1.61 -8.81
C LEU A 125 19.40 2.75 -8.05
N ARG A 126 18.58 3.52 -8.77
CA ARG A 126 17.72 4.55 -8.20
C ARG A 126 16.28 4.22 -8.48
N GLY A 127 15.41 4.47 -7.50
CA GLY A 127 13.99 4.20 -7.66
C GLY A 127 13.15 4.99 -6.67
N PHE A 128 11.85 4.87 -6.85
CA PHE A 128 10.83 5.37 -5.94
C PHE A 128 9.66 4.39 -5.93
N GLY A 129 9.15 4.07 -4.76
CA GLY A 129 8.10 3.05 -4.68
C GLY A 129 7.58 2.81 -3.26
N ASN A 130 7.17 1.56 -3.03
CA ASN A 130 6.69 1.08 -1.74
C ASN A 130 7.68 0.09 -1.14
N ALA A 131 7.65 -0.05 0.18
CA ALA A 131 8.40 -1.12 0.86
C ALA A 131 7.54 -1.79 1.93
N ILE A 132 7.95 -2.98 2.34
CA ILE A 132 7.45 -3.69 3.51
C ILE A 132 8.65 -4.12 4.34
N LEU A 133 8.60 -3.85 5.63
CA LEU A 133 9.56 -4.33 6.63
C LEU A 133 8.83 -5.32 7.52
N SER A 134 9.44 -6.46 7.86
CA SER A 134 8.79 -7.50 8.68
C SER A 134 9.77 -8.15 9.66
N ARG A 135 9.35 -8.33 10.90
CA ARG A 135 10.01 -9.20 11.87
C ARG A 135 9.66 -10.65 11.63
N LEU A 136 8.48 -10.88 11.05
CA LEU A 136 7.96 -12.20 10.76
C LEU A 136 8.56 -12.72 9.45
N PRO A 137 8.94 -13.99 9.36
CA PRO A 137 9.48 -14.59 8.15
C PRO A 137 8.49 -14.50 6.98
N VAL A 138 9.00 -14.13 5.81
CA VAL A 138 8.22 -13.99 4.58
C VAL A 138 8.51 -15.16 3.66
N GLN A 139 7.46 -15.87 3.27
CA GLN A 139 7.53 -16.99 2.33
C GLN A 139 7.66 -16.52 0.90
N THR A 140 6.85 -15.54 0.47
CA THR A 140 6.87 -15.02 -0.89
C THR A 140 6.59 -13.52 -0.94
N TRP A 141 7.24 -12.87 -1.90
CA TRP A 141 7.01 -11.48 -2.25
C TRP A 141 6.31 -11.39 -3.61
N ARG A 142 5.31 -10.52 -3.73
CA ARG A 142 4.58 -10.30 -4.98
C ARG A 142 4.48 -8.81 -5.28
N VAL A 143 4.64 -8.46 -6.55
CA VAL A 143 4.46 -7.08 -7.03
C VAL A 143 3.38 -7.10 -8.10
N GLU A 144 2.32 -6.34 -7.87
CA GLU A 144 1.23 -6.16 -8.83
C GLU A 144 1.18 -4.71 -9.29
N ARG A 145 1.15 -4.48 -10.61
CA ARG A 145 1.07 -3.14 -11.18
C ARG A 145 -0.38 -2.70 -11.32
N LEU A 146 -0.74 -1.61 -10.66
CA LEU A 146 -2.10 -1.07 -10.64
C LEU A 146 -2.40 -0.10 -11.78
N GLY A 147 -1.45 0.07 -12.70
CA GLY A 147 -1.57 0.97 -13.83
C GLY A 147 -1.29 2.43 -13.49
N ARG A 148 -1.50 3.29 -14.49
CA ARG A 148 -1.32 4.75 -14.38
C ARG A 148 -2.64 5.44 -14.12
N GLY A 149 -2.56 6.60 -13.47
CA GLY A 149 -3.66 7.56 -13.44
C GLY A 149 -3.88 8.22 -14.80
N VAL A 150 -4.99 8.93 -14.92
CA VAL A 150 -5.27 9.75 -16.11
C VAL A 150 -4.28 10.92 -16.13
N PRO A 151 -3.65 11.23 -17.27
CA PRO A 151 -2.86 12.44 -17.41
C PRO A 151 -3.73 13.67 -17.13
N THR A 152 -3.24 14.59 -16.32
CA THR A 152 -3.98 15.79 -15.93
C THR A 152 -3.18 17.02 -16.34
N ILE A 153 -3.86 18.03 -16.86
CA ILE A 153 -3.26 19.33 -17.13
C ILE A 153 -3.33 20.13 -15.84
N VAL A 154 -2.17 20.51 -15.31
CA VAL A 154 -2.08 21.35 -14.11
C VAL A 154 -1.55 22.73 -14.47
N ARG A 155 -2.12 23.77 -13.84
CA ARG A 155 -1.59 25.14 -13.95
C ARG A 155 -0.29 25.23 -13.16
N ARG A 156 0.72 25.79 -13.78
CA ARG A 156 2.04 25.98 -13.18
C ARG A 156 2.23 27.44 -12.83
N GLU A 157 2.47 27.74 -11.57
CA GLU A 157 2.86 29.08 -11.15
C GLU A 157 4.36 29.28 -11.40
N GLY A 158 4.75 30.38 -12.06
CA GLY A 158 6.16 30.74 -12.25
C GLY A 158 6.92 30.05 -13.40
N GLY A 159 6.27 29.31 -14.29
CA GLY A 159 6.92 28.65 -15.44
C GLY A 159 6.75 29.41 -16.76
N LYS A 160 7.64 29.17 -17.75
CA LYS A 160 7.52 29.72 -19.11
C LYS A 160 6.22 29.35 -19.83
N LEU A 161 5.59 28.26 -19.45
CA LEU A 161 4.28 27.82 -19.94
C LEU A 161 3.31 27.75 -18.75
N PRO A 162 2.08 28.33 -18.87
CA PRO A 162 1.11 28.39 -17.79
C PRO A 162 0.49 27.03 -17.44
N TYR A 163 0.67 26.02 -18.28
CA TYR A 163 0.14 24.67 -18.11
C TYR A 163 1.23 23.62 -18.31
N ALA A 164 1.18 22.57 -17.52
CA ALA A 164 2.02 21.38 -17.67
C ALA A 164 1.17 20.12 -17.71
N LEU A 165 1.49 19.19 -18.61
CA LEU A 165 0.91 17.86 -18.60
C LEU A 165 1.53 17.05 -17.46
N PHE A 166 0.76 16.80 -16.43
CA PHE A 166 1.16 15.89 -15.36
C PHE A 166 0.78 14.47 -15.77
N THR A 167 1.79 13.66 -16.11
CA THR A 167 1.60 12.24 -16.34
C THR A 167 1.59 11.54 -14.98
N ALA A 168 0.41 11.08 -14.58
CA ALA A 168 0.26 10.38 -13.31
C ALA A 168 1.24 9.21 -13.18
N SER A 169 1.83 9.07 -12.02
CA SER A 169 2.77 8.00 -11.70
C SER A 169 2.09 6.63 -11.83
N THR A 170 2.84 5.63 -12.29
CA THR A 170 2.42 4.23 -12.17
C THR A 170 2.30 3.89 -10.70
N ARG A 171 1.25 3.16 -10.33
CA ARG A 171 1.07 2.66 -8.96
C ARG A 171 1.27 1.15 -8.94
N LEU A 172 1.63 0.63 -7.78
CA LEU A 172 1.79 -0.81 -7.55
C LEU A 172 1.29 -1.20 -6.16
N MET A 173 1.03 -2.49 -6.00
CA MET A 173 0.90 -3.17 -4.73
C MET A 173 2.14 -4.04 -4.53
N LEU A 174 2.75 -3.96 -3.36
CA LEU A 174 3.75 -4.92 -2.87
C LEU A 174 3.09 -5.77 -1.81
N ALA A 175 3.11 -7.08 -1.97
CA ALA A 175 2.53 -8.02 -1.01
C ALA A 175 3.57 -9.02 -0.51
N ALA A 176 3.42 -9.40 0.75
CA ALA A 176 4.18 -10.44 1.44
C ALA A 176 3.22 -11.52 1.93
N THR A 177 3.48 -12.79 1.61
CA THR A 177 2.87 -13.93 2.29
C THR A 177 3.77 -14.33 3.43
N LEU A 178 3.27 -14.28 4.66
CA LEU A 178 4.04 -14.65 5.86
C LEU A 178 4.15 -16.17 5.97
N VAL A 179 5.27 -16.64 6.53
CA VAL A 179 5.50 -18.09 6.78
C VAL A 179 4.50 -18.59 7.80
N ASP A 180 4.33 -17.84 8.89
CA ASP A 180 3.28 -18.11 9.87
C ASP A 180 1.96 -17.51 9.41
N GLY A 181 0.91 -18.29 9.54
CA GLY A 181 -0.45 -17.89 9.22
C GLY A 181 -1.30 -17.60 10.47
N VAL A 182 -2.54 -17.22 10.22
CA VAL A 182 -3.58 -17.04 11.24
C VAL A 182 -4.51 -18.25 11.23
N GLY A 183 -4.72 -18.88 12.37
CA GLY A 183 -5.35 -20.19 12.37
C GLY A 183 -4.52 -21.19 11.55
N GLN A 184 -5.16 -21.83 10.56
CA GLN A 184 -4.50 -22.77 9.66
C GLN A 184 -4.29 -22.22 8.24
N VAL A 185 -4.48 -20.93 8.04
CA VAL A 185 -4.39 -20.31 6.72
C VAL A 185 -3.24 -19.29 6.64
N PRO A 186 -2.59 -19.12 5.49
CA PRO A 186 -1.57 -18.10 5.30
C PRO A 186 -2.11 -16.69 5.58
N LEU A 187 -1.24 -15.78 6.03
CA LEU A 187 -1.55 -14.37 6.13
C LEU A 187 -0.79 -13.59 5.05
N ASN A 188 -1.54 -12.86 4.25
CA ASN A 188 -1.01 -11.99 3.21
C ASN A 188 -1.16 -10.54 3.62
N VAL A 189 -0.06 -9.79 3.67
CA VAL A 189 -0.05 -8.36 3.96
C VAL A 189 0.44 -7.59 2.75
N ALA A 190 -0.19 -6.46 2.43
CA ALA A 190 0.16 -5.71 1.23
C ALA A 190 0.19 -4.20 1.45
N SER A 191 1.18 -3.53 0.85
CA SER A 191 1.35 -2.09 0.83
C SER A 191 0.90 -1.51 -0.51
N VAL A 192 0.05 -0.47 -0.47
CA VAL A 192 -0.37 0.30 -1.63
C VAL A 192 -0.15 1.79 -1.41
N HIS A 193 0.08 2.52 -2.52
CA HIS A 193 -0.09 3.96 -2.60
C HIS A 193 -0.90 4.25 -3.85
N LEU A 194 -2.17 4.64 -3.68
CA LEU A 194 -3.10 4.84 -4.79
C LEU A 194 -2.99 6.24 -5.38
N ALA A 195 -3.64 6.46 -6.52
CA ALA A 195 -3.68 7.76 -7.15
C ALA A 195 -4.54 8.75 -6.36
N THR A 196 -4.22 10.03 -6.44
CA THR A 196 -5.02 11.11 -5.82
C THR A 196 -6.36 11.36 -6.54
N HIS A 197 -6.47 10.97 -7.83
CA HIS A 197 -7.70 11.13 -8.59
C HIS A 197 -8.72 10.05 -8.21
N PRO A 198 -9.92 10.38 -7.73
CA PRO A 198 -10.86 9.43 -7.10
C PRO A 198 -11.22 8.22 -7.96
N THR A 199 -11.57 8.44 -9.24
CA THR A 199 -11.93 7.33 -10.16
C THR A 199 -10.76 6.39 -10.41
N THR A 200 -9.54 6.93 -10.51
CA THR A 200 -8.33 6.12 -10.68
C THR A 200 -8.03 5.33 -9.41
N ALA A 201 -8.10 5.98 -8.24
CA ALA A 201 -7.88 5.33 -6.95
C ALA A 201 -8.85 4.16 -6.72
N ARG A 202 -10.15 4.36 -7.01
CA ARG A 202 -11.16 3.28 -6.93
C ARG A 202 -10.80 2.08 -7.80
N ARG A 203 -10.45 2.32 -9.06
CA ARG A 203 -10.05 1.24 -9.99
C ARG A 203 -8.80 0.53 -9.49
N GLN A 204 -7.81 1.27 -9.01
CA GLN A 204 -6.58 0.72 -8.48
C GLN A 204 -6.83 -0.09 -7.20
N LEU A 205 -7.68 0.40 -6.29
CA LEU A 205 -8.06 -0.34 -5.09
C LEU A 205 -8.77 -1.66 -5.43
N ALA A 206 -9.78 -1.62 -6.30
CA ALA A 206 -10.49 -2.81 -6.72
C ALA A 206 -9.55 -3.85 -7.37
N HIS A 207 -8.61 -3.39 -8.20
CA HIS A 207 -7.59 -4.26 -8.80
C HIS A 207 -6.64 -4.85 -7.75
N ALA A 208 -6.12 -4.02 -6.84
CA ALA A 208 -5.22 -4.46 -5.77
C ALA A 208 -5.91 -5.50 -4.88
N TRP A 209 -7.15 -5.21 -4.45
CA TRP A 209 -7.93 -6.11 -3.62
C TRP A 209 -8.20 -7.43 -4.33
N TRP A 210 -8.67 -7.40 -5.57
CA TRP A 210 -8.93 -8.62 -6.34
C TRP A 210 -7.68 -9.51 -6.49
N LYS A 211 -6.51 -8.90 -6.71
CA LYS A 211 -5.24 -9.63 -6.79
C LYS A 211 -4.80 -10.20 -5.46
N LEU A 212 -4.99 -9.46 -4.39
CA LEU A 212 -4.63 -9.88 -3.04
C LEU A 212 -5.58 -10.99 -2.55
N ALA A 213 -6.90 -10.79 -2.65
CA ALA A 213 -7.91 -11.74 -2.24
C ALA A 213 -7.94 -13.03 -3.09
N GLY A 214 -7.29 -13.02 -4.25
CA GLY A 214 -7.06 -14.21 -5.06
C GLY A 214 -5.92 -15.12 -4.55
N LEU A 215 -5.19 -14.72 -3.50
CA LEU A 215 -4.21 -15.58 -2.85
C LEU A 215 -4.90 -16.47 -1.81
N PRO A 216 -4.33 -17.63 -1.48
CA PRO A 216 -4.85 -18.44 -0.39
C PRO A 216 -4.68 -17.74 0.97
N GLY A 217 -5.68 -17.78 1.83
CA GLY A 217 -5.58 -17.35 3.23
C GLY A 217 -6.32 -16.09 3.58
N ALA A 218 -5.89 -15.43 4.64
CA ALA A 218 -6.40 -14.13 5.09
C ALA A 218 -5.58 -12.99 4.49
N HIS A 219 -6.21 -11.82 4.34
CA HIS A 219 -5.61 -10.69 3.64
C HIS A 219 -5.72 -9.40 4.43
N ILE A 220 -4.63 -8.62 4.45
CA ILE A 220 -4.61 -7.25 4.95
C ILE A 220 -3.96 -6.35 3.90
N LEU A 221 -4.70 -5.39 3.39
CA LEU A 221 -4.22 -4.36 2.48
C LEU A 221 -4.11 -3.05 3.26
N GLY A 222 -2.93 -2.45 3.31
CA GLY A 222 -2.74 -1.17 3.98
C GLY A 222 -1.96 -0.17 3.13
N GLY A 223 -2.04 1.10 3.50
CA GLY A 223 -1.31 2.17 2.85
C GLY A 223 -2.10 3.44 2.61
N ASP A 224 -1.47 4.36 1.89
CA ASP A 224 -2.10 5.59 1.44
C ASP A 224 -3.06 5.30 0.27
N MET A 225 -4.35 5.31 0.60
CA MET A 225 -5.41 5.06 -0.37
C MET A 225 -5.92 6.33 -1.05
N ASN A 226 -5.49 7.52 -0.57
CA ASN A 226 -5.95 8.82 -1.07
C ASN A 226 -7.49 8.96 -1.08
N MET A 227 -8.18 8.24 -0.21
CA MET A 227 -9.64 8.21 -0.06
C MET A 227 -9.99 8.23 1.42
N ASP A 228 -11.10 8.89 1.76
CA ASP A 228 -11.65 8.88 3.11
C ASP A 228 -12.49 7.61 3.39
N ASP A 229 -12.90 7.44 4.65
CA ASP A 229 -13.70 6.29 5.10
C ASP A 229 -15.00 6.11 4.31
N VAL A 230 -15.65 7.20 3.94
CA VAL A 230 -16.92 7.17 3.19
C VAL A 230 -16.70 6.69 1.77
N ALA A 231 -15.64 7.15 1.11
CA ALA A 231 -15.27 6.72 -0.24
C ALA A 231 -14.90 5.24 -0.26
N LEU A 232 -14.18 4.75 0.75
CA LEU A 232 -13.82 3.34 0.89
C LEU A 232 -15.04 2.46 1.15
N ALA A 233 -15.92 2.87 2.07
CA ALA A 233 -17.16 2.14 2.38
C ALA A 233 -18.03 1.95 1.14
N ARG A 234 -18.10 2.96 0.25
CA ARG A 234 -18.86 2.89 -1.02
C ARG A 234 -18.27 1.90 -2.04
N ILE A 235 -16.99 1.59 -1.95
CA ILE A 235 -16.35 0.60 -2.85
C ILE A 235 -16.66 -0.82 -2.37
N GLY A 236 -16.81 -1.02 -1.06
CA GLY A 236 -17.22 -2.29 -0.47
C GLY A 236 -16.17 -3.40 -0.56
N VAL A 237 -14.88 -3.06 -0.60
CA VAL A 237 -13.78 -4.03 -0.62
C VAL A 237 -13.16 -4.12 0.77
N GLY A 238 -13.27 -5.29 1.40
CA GLY A 238 -12.72 -5.54 2.72
C GLY A 238 -13.38 -4.73 3.86
N ARG A 239 -13.10 -5.11 5.08
CA ARG A 239 -13.49 -4.42 6.30
C ARG A 239 -12.37 -3.48 6.73
N GLN A 240 -12.70 -2.23 7.04
CA GLN A 240 -11.73 -1.25 7.56
C GLN A 240 -11.29 -1.61 8.97
N LEU A 241 -10.00 -1.47 9.25
CA LEU A 241 -9.38 -1.68 10.55
C LEU A 241 -8.83 -0.38 11.10
N GLY A 242 -8.90 -0.23 12.44
CA GLY A 242 -8.39 0.95 13.13
C GLY A 242 -9.16 2.23 12.82
N GLN A 243 -8.68 3.33 13.38
CA GLN A 243 -9.28 4.67 13.25
C GLN A 243 -8.20 5.75 13.43
N GLY A 244 -8.61 7.01 13.25
CA GLY A 244 -7.74 8.17 13.44
C GLY A 244 -7.39 8.86 12.13
N VAL A 245 -7.25 10.18 12.20
CA VAL A 245 -6.85 11.02 11.06
C VAL A 245 -5.35 10.90 10.81
N THR A 246 -4.94 10.96 9.54
CA THR A 246 -3.54 10.71 9.14
C THR A 246 -2.93 11.88 8.37
N PHE A 247 -3.72 12.79 7.82
CA PHE A 247 -3.26 13.84 6.93
C PHE A 247 -3.98 15.19 7.16
N PRO A 248 -3.30 16.33 7.02
CA PRO A 248 -1.83 16.47 6.99
C PRO A 248 -1.23 16.35 8.39
N SER A 249 0.03 15.90 8.53
CA SER A 249 0.68 15.68 9.83
C SER A 249 0.83 16.93 10.70
N ALA A 250 0.81 18.13 10.10
CA ALA A 250 0.89 19.40 10.80
C ALA A 250 -0.43 19.78 11.52
N ALA A 251 -1.59 19.46 10.91
CA ALA A 251 -2.92 19.70 11.45
C ALA A 251 -3.88 18.59 10.94
N PRO A 252 -3.86 17.41 11.56
CA PRO A 252 -4.56 16.24 11.03
C PRO A 252 -6.08 16.47 11.00
N SER A 253 -6.68 16.27 9.83
CA SER A 253 -8.12 16.49 9.61
C SER A 253 -8.76 15.44 8.70
N ARG A 254 -7.95 14.63 8.00
CA ARG A 254 -8.43 13.60 7.07
C ARG A 254 -7.78 12.27 7.39
N ARG A 255 -8.53 11.19 7.22
CA ARG A 255 -8.01 9.84 7.20
C ARG A 255 -7.93 9.38 5.76
N ILE A 256 -6.71 9.16 5.25
CA ILE A 256 -6.45 8.69 3.89
C ILE A 256 -5.50 7.49 3.85
N ASP A 257 -4.91 7.15 4.98
CA ASP A 257 -4.12 5.94 5.20
C ASP A 257 -4.98 4.93 5.97
N HIS A 258 -5.15 3.73 5.41
CA HIS A 258 -6.09 2.75 5.91
C HIS A 258 -5.53 1.34 5.92
N PHE A 259 -6.18 0.47 6.69
CA PHE A 259 -6.07 -0.99 6.58
C PHE A 259 -7.42 -1.59 6.25
N LEU A 260 -7.43 -2.56 5.33
CA LEU A 260 -8.60 -3.33 4.91
C LEU A 260 -8.29 -4.82 5.09
N THR A 261 -9.29 -5.60 5.54
CA THR A 261 -9.16 -7.05 5.69
C THR A 261 -10.42 -7.78 5.23
N ASP A 262 -10.28 -9.03 4.82
CA ASP A 262 -11.37 -9.97 4.61
C ASP A 262 -11.58 -10.93 5.80
N ALA A 263 -10.71 -10.87 6.80
CA ALA A 263 -10.91 -11.63 8.03
C ALA A 263 -12.21 -11.19 8.70
N LEU A 264 -13.02 -12.16 9.11
CA LEU A 264 -14.32 -11.91 9.74
C LEU A 264 -14.15 -11.12 11.05
N PRO A 265 -15.13 -10.30 11.45
CA PRO A 265 -15.17 -9.80 12.82
C PRO A 265 -15.30 -10.98 13.78
N PRO A 266 -14.80 -10.87 15.04
CA PRO A 266 -15.01 -11.90 16.03
C PRO A 266 -16.51 -12.12 16.25
N LEU A 267 -16.89 -13.37 16.49
CA LEU A 267 -18.27 -13.68 16.85
C LEU A 267 -18.58 -13.01 18.20
N GLY A 268 -19.66 -12.25 18.26
CA GLY A 268 -20.16 -11.72 19.53
C GLY A 268 -20.55 -12.85 20.49
N ALA A 269 -20.69 -12.55 21.78
CA ALA A 269 -21.04 -13.51 22.84
C ALA A 269 -22.32 -14.34 22.57
N ALA A 270 -23.13 -13.97 21.59
CA ALA A 270 -24.33 -14.68 21.14
C ALA A 270 -24.13 -15.46 19.81
N GLY A 271 -22.90 -15.60 19.31
CA GLY A 271 -22.63 -16.32 18.05
C GLY A 271 -23.05 -15.58 16.78
N GLN A 272 -23.49 -14.33 16.88
CA GLN A 272 -23.78 -13.48 15.71
C GLN A 272 -22.59 -12.56 15.44
N PRO A 273 -22.22 -12.33 14.15
CA PRO A 273 -21.20 -11.35 13.82
C PRO A 273 -21.65 -9.98 14.31
N ALA A 274 -20.79 -9.27 15.05
CA ALA A 274 -21.02 -7.88 15.40
C ALA A 274 -21.30 -7.11 14.09
N THR A 275 -22.42 -6.44 14.02
CA THR A 275 -23.00 -5.83 12.83
C THR A 275 -21.95 -5.02 12.04
N ALA A 276 -21.46 -5.62 10.96
CA ALA A 276 -20.81 -4.88 9.89
C ALA A 276 -21.89 -4.06 9.18
N VAL A 277 -21.65 -2.79 8.95
CA VAL A 277 -22.46 -2.01 8.01
C VAL A 277 -22.32 -2.69 6.64
N GLN A 278 -23.31 -3.49 6.28
CA GLN A 278 -23.38 -4.14 4.97
C GLN A 278 -23.59 -3.03 3.93
N GLY A 279 -22.49 -2.68 3.24
CA GLY A 279 -22.62 -2.04 1.94
C GLY A 279 -23.24 -3.04 0.97
N GLN A 280 -24.47 -2.79 0.54
CA GLN A 280 -25.08 -3.58 -0.53
C GLN A 280 -24.18 -3.57 -1.77
N PRO A 281 -24.03 -4.70 -2.49
CA PRO A 281 -23.29 -4.71 -3.74
C PRO A 281 -23.98 -3.76 -4.72
N ILE A 282 -23.25 -2.74 -5.18
CA ILE A 282 -23.72 -1.85 -6.22
C ILE A 282 -23.71 -2.65 -7.52
N ALA A 283 -24.89 -3.01 -8.01
CA ALA A 283 -25.06 -3.51 -9.36
C ALA A 283 -24.49 -2.46 -10.33
N VAL A 284 -23.48 -2.87 -11.11
CA VAL A 284 -22.95 -2.06 -12.20
C VAL A 284 -24.03 -2.01 -13.27
N ALA A 285 -24.74 -0.90 -13.38
CA ALA A 285 -25.69 -0.66 -14.46
C ALA A 285 -24.91 -0.62 -15.80
N PRO A 286 -25.33 -1.37 -16.83
CA PRO A 286 -24.78 -1.26 -18.15
C PRO A 286 -25.42 -0.04 -18.84
N GLY A 287 -24.62 0.95 -19.17
CA GLY A 287 -25.11 2.16 -19.84
C GLY A 287 -24.02 3.01 -20.46
N ALA A 288 -23.57 2.63 -21.65
CA ALA A 288 -23.12 3.58 -22.67
C ALA A 288 -23.39 2.97 -24.06
N PRO A 289 -23.85 3.73 -25.05
CA PRO A 289 -24.37 3.19 -26.28
C PRO A 289 -23.27 2.66 -27.19
N ALA A 290 -23.41 1.41 -27.60
CA ALA A 290 -22.63 0.82 -28.68
C ALA A 290 -23.23 1.24 -30.02
N VAL A 291 -22.38 1.75 -30.90
CA VAL A 291 -22.70 1.97 -32.31
C VAL A 291 -22.90 0.61 -32.96
N ALA A 292 -24.06 0.42 -33.55
CA ALA A 292 -24.45 -0.79 -34.24
C ALA A 292 -23.61 -0.97 -35.53
N VAL A 293 -23.03 -2.18 -35.71
CA VAL A 293 -22.70 -2.73 -37.02
C VAL A 293 -23.49 -4.01 -37.18
N ALA A 294 -24.32 -4.01 -38.20
CA ALA A 294 -25.21 -5.12 -38.56
C ALA A 294 -24.43 -6.29 -39.19
N GLY A 295 -24.91 -7.49 -38.92
CA GLY A 295 -24.68 -8.60 -39.83
C GLY A 295 -24.49 -9.98 -39.23
N ALA A 296 -25.51 -10.81 -39.47
CA ALA A 296 -25.50 -12.26 -39.65
C ALA A 296 -25.96 -13.18 -38.50
N SER A 297 -27.10 -13.74 -38.75
CA SER A 297 -27.81 -14.81 -38.07
C SER A 297 -27.06 -16.14 -38.07
N ALA A 298 -27.13 -16.89 -36.97
CA ALA A 298 -27.16 -18.35 -36.97
C ALA A 298 -27.95 -18.88 -35.77
N GLN A 299 -28.81 -19.83 -36.07
CA GLN A 299 -29.83 -20.46 -35.23
C GLN A 299 -29.26 -21.44 -34.21
N GLY A 300 -29.88 -21.48 -33.05
CA GLY A 300 -30.36 -22.60 -32.27
C GLY A 300 -29.40 -23.72 -31.86
N VAL A 301 -29.34 -23.99 -30.58
CA VAL A 301 -29.72 -25.26 -29.94
C VAL A 301 -29.86 -25.04 -28.43
N SER A 302 -31.05 -25.38 -27.92
CA SER A 302 -31.40 -25.44 -26.50
C SER A 302 -30.77 -26.68 -25.85
N ALA A 303 -30.08 -26.51 -24.73
CA ALA A 303 -29.88 -27.56 -23.73
C ALA A 303 -29.92 -26.94 -22.33
N ALA A 304 -30.94 -27.31 -21.58
CA ALA A 304 -31.07 -26.95 -20.18
C ALA A 304 -30.05 -27.73 -19.32
N PRO A 305 -29.37 -27.10 -18.36
CA PRO A 305 -28.63 -27.84 -17.36
C PRO A 305 -29.53 -28.17 -16.16
N SER A 306 -29.45 -29.41 -15.75
CA SER A 306 -30.04 -30.03 -14.57
C SER A 306 -29.66 -29.25 -13.28
N GLN A 307 -30.67 -28.98 -12.44
CA GLN A 307 -30.54 -28.46 -11.10
C GLN A 307 -29.84 -29.48 -10.21
N GLY A 308 -28.57 -29.22 -9.90
CA GLY A 308 -27.85 -29.81 -8.79
C GLY A 308 -28.18 -29.06 -7.52
N THR A 309 -28.77 -29.72 -6.55
CA THR A 309 -28.99 -29.24 -5.18
C THR A 309 -27.67 -28.77 -4.57
N PRO A 310 -27.56 -27.55 -4.02
CA PRO A 310 -26.34 -27.16 -3.31
C PRO A 310 -26.27 -27.92 -1.98
N ALA A 311 -25.18 -28.65 -1.81
CA ALA A 311 -24.83 -29.26 -0.54
C ALA A 311 -24.72 -28.14 0.51
N SER A 312 -25.55 -28.19 1.54
CA SER A 312 -25.47 -27.34 2.73
C SER A 312 -24.28 -27.75 3.59
N GLY A 313 -23.08 -27.42 3.16
CA GLY A 313 -21.89 -27.41 4.00
C GLY A 313 -21.78 -26.01 4.60
N THR A 314 -22.00 -25.89 5.91
CA THR A 314 -21.63 -24.68 6.67
C THR A 314 -20.15 -24.39 6.40
N PRO A 315 -19.76 -23.24 5.86
CA PRO A 315 -18.34 -22.95 5.69
C PRO A 315 -17.72 -22.93 7.09
N ALA A 316 -16.70 -23.77 7.31
CA ALA A 316 -15.85 -23.66 8.48
C ALA A 316 -15.44 -22.19 8.60
N GLY A 317 -15.73 -21.55 9.72
CA GLY A 317 -15.52 -20.12 9.93
C GLY A 317 -14.10 -19.74 9.52
N GLY A 318 -13.97 -18.81 8.58
CA GLY A 318 -12.70 -18.24 8.20
C GLY A 318 -12.01 -17.58 9.40
N PRO A 319 -10.72 -17.22 9.31
CA PRO A 319 -10.01 -16.57 10.41
C PRO A 319 -10.73 -15.28 10.80
N SER A 320 -10.92 -15.09 12.10
CA SER A 320 -11.45 -13.85 12.65
C SER A 320 -10.31 -12.92 13.04
N ALA A 321 -10.51 -11.61 12.92
CA ALA A 321 -9.57 -10.60 13.36
C ALA A 321 -10.29 -9.52 14.16
N GLN A 322 -9.81 -9.25 15.37
CA GLN A 322 -10.28 -8.19 16.23
C GLN A 322 -9.22 -7.10 16.33
N VAL A 323 -9.63 -5.83 16.18
CA VAL A 323 -8.79 -4.69 16.55
C VAL A 323 -8.89 -4.51 18.05
N VAL A 324 -7.78 -4.68 18.76
CA VAL A 324 -7.70 -4.49 20.21
C VAL A 324 -7.19 -3.10 20.57
N ASP A 325 -6.36 -2.51 19.70
CA ASP A 325 -5.88 -1.14 19.83
C ASP A 325 -5.53 -0.56 18.45
N SER A 326 -5.52 0.75 18.33
CA SER A 326 -5.11 1.45 17.11
C SER A 326 -4.79 2.91 17.38
N GLY A 327 -3.96 3.50 16.55
CA GLY A 327 -3.64 4.90 16.72
C GLY A 327 -2.85 5.49 15.56
N THR A 328 -2.48 6.74 15.75
CA THR A 328 -1.62 7.48 14.83
C THR A 328 -0.54 8.22 15.60
N PHE A 329 0.63 8.43 14.97
CA PHE A 329 1.68 9.27 15.54
C PHE A 329 2.51 9.93 14.45
N LYS A 330 3.24 10.99 14.83
CA LYS A 330 4.03 11.80 13.91
C LYS A 330 5.49 11.34 13.88
N LEU A 331 6.00 11.06 12.66
CA LEU A 331 7.45 10.88 12.45
C LEU A 331 8.17 12.22 12.33
N ALA A 332 9.48 12.19 12.40
CA ALA A 332 10.34 13.34 12.07
C ALA A 332 10.30 13.74 10.59
N ILE A 333 9.73 12.89 9.75
CA ILE A 333 9.53 13.10 8.31
C ILE A 333 8.05 12.99 7.95
N SER A 334 7.72 13.38 6.71
CA SER A 334 6.41 13.20 6.07
C SER A 334 5.34 14.21 6.48
N ASP A 335 4.46 14.51 5.56
CA ASP A 335 3.21 15.23 5.78
C ASP A 335 2.03 14.30 6.14
N HIS A 336 2.29 12.99 6.34
CA HIS A 336 1.36 12.03 6.90
C HIS A 336 1.74 11.63 8.32
N LEU A 337 0.75 11.23 9.12
CA LEU A 337 0.97 10.47 10.34
C LEU A 337 1.09 8.98 10.00
N VAL A 338 1.87 8.25 10.77
CA VAL A 338 1.81 6.78 10.78
C VAL A 338 0.47 6.36 11.36
N THR A 339 -0.18 5.38 10.75
CA THR A 339 -1.32 4.68 11.35
C THR A 339 -0.92 3.26 11.72
N TRP A 340 -1.44 2.75 12.82
CA TRP A 340 -1.16 1.39 13.27
C TRP A 340 -2.38 0.73 13.90
N VAL A 341 -2.40 -0.60 13.89
CA VAL A 341 -3.44 -1.43 14.50
C VAL A 341 -2.81 -2.63 15.20
N ASP A 342 -3.35 -2.98 16.35
CA ASP A 342 -3.12 -4.24 17.03
C ASP A 342 -4.28 -5.18 16.76
N LEU A 343 -3.96 -6.34 16.22
CA LEU A 343 -4.92 -7.37 15.85
C LEU A 343 -4.73 -8.61 16.73
N GLU A 344 -5.85 -9.18 17.17
CA GLU A 344 -5.94 -10.55 17.70
C GLU A 344 -6.75 -11.41 16.72
N PHE A 345 -6.27 -12.65 16.51
CA PHE A 345 -6.84 -13.62 15.57
C PHE A 345 -7.39 -14.84 16.28
#